data_d8cab2a26b3cfdf452799b15bfbf3ae4
#
_entry.id   d8cab2a26b3cfdf452799b15bfbf3ae4
#
_cell.length_a   1.000
_cell.length_b   1.000
_cell.length_c   1.000
_cell.angle_alpha   90.00
_cell.angle_beta   90.00
_cell.angle_gamma   90.00
#
_symmetry.space_group_name_H-M   'P 1'
#
loop_
_entity.id
_entity.type
_entity.pdbx_description
1 polymer ?
#
loop_
_entity_poly.entity_id
_entity_poly.type
_entity_poly.pdbx_seq_one_letter_code
_entity_poly.pdbx_strand_id
1 'polypeptide(L)'
;HCLEALRILKKLDYKPIHTLRLVFFMNEENGNKGGKEYASWSAAHGDKHIAAVESDRGGFAPRGFSCDGNNQQVEFLKSLEKYLSSYELHIFEKGYGGVDIGPLKKHFKGIPLFGFVPDSQRYFDFHHSPNDVFENVNKRELELGAAAIASFIYLLDLNL
;
A
#
# COMPACT_ATOMS: atom_id res chain seq x y z
N HIS A 1 8.50 3.82 -2.82
CA HIS A 1 8.21 2.85 -1.77
C HIS A 1 8.09 1.42 -2.32
N CYS A 2 7.09 1.13 -3.16
CA CYS A 2 6.74 -0.24 -3.57
C CYS A 2 7.84 -0.96 -4.35
N LEU A 3 8.54 -0.27 -5.25
CA LEU A 3 9.69 -0.83 -5.97
C LEU A 3 10.81 -1.26 -5.00
N GLU A 4 11.12 -0.39 -4.05
CA GLU A 4 12.16 -0.65 -3.06
C GLU A 4 11.73 -1.75 -2.08
N ALA A 5 10.46 -1.81 -1.69
CA ALA A 5 9.94 -2.90 -0.87
C ALA A 5 10.15 -4.28 -1.53
N LEU A 6 9.84 -4.41 -2.82
CA LEU A 6 10.11 -5.66 -3.56
C LEU A 6 11.61 -5.94 -3.71
N ARG A 7 12.42 -4.88 -3.90
CA ARG A 7 13.88 -5.03 -3.96
C ARG A 7 14.44 -5.56 -2.63
N ILE A 8 13.93 -5.07 -1.49
CA ILE A 8 14.30 -5.53 -0.15
C ILE A 8 13.96 -7.01 0.00
N LEU A 9 12.73 -7.42 -0.27
CA LEU A 9 12.29 -8.82 -0.18
C LEU A 9 13.16 -9.73 -1.06
N LYS A 10 13.44 -9.31 -2.29
CA LYS A 10 14.32 -10.05 -3.19
C LYS A 10 15.75 -10.17 -2.66
N LYS A 11 16.30 -9.09 -2.07
CA LYS A 11 17.66 -9.08 -1.51
C LYS A 11 17.77 -9.96 -0.27
N LEU A 12 16.69 -10.12 0.49
CA LEU A 12 16.59 -11.04 1.62
C LEU A 12 16.34 -12.49 1.18
N ASP A 13 16.33 -12.76 -0.13
CA ASP A 13 16.03 -14.07 -0.72
C ASP A 13 14.66 -14.64 -0.28
N TYR A 14 13.73 -13.75 0.06
CA TYR A 14 12.37 -14.14 0.38
C TYR A 14 11.70 -14.84 -0.80
N LYS A 15 11.09 -15.99 -0.54
CA LYS A 15 10.32 -16.75 -1.52
C LYS A 15 8.84 -16.62 -1.15
N PRO A 16 8.11 -15.73 -1.82
CA PRO A 16 6.70 -15.50 -1.48
C PRO A 16 5.85 -16.73 -1.79
N ILE A 17 4.85 -16.95 -0.95
CA ILE A 17 3.83 -18.01 -1.10
C ILE A 17 2.90 -17.65 -2.27
N HIS A 18 2.58 -16.36 -2.38
CA HIS A 18 1.73 -15.83 -3.43
C HIS A 18 2.52 -14.95 -4.40
N THR A 19 2.04 -14.77 -5.62
CA THR A 19 2.65 -13.86 -6.58
C THR A 19 2.56 -12.42 -6.09
N LEU A 20 3.70 -11.76 -5.92
CA LEU A 20 3.79 -10.32 -5.65
C LEU A 20 3.89 -9.57 -6.96
N ARG A 21 2.91 -8.71 -7.24
CA ARG A 21 2.86 -7.88 -8.45
C ARG A 21 3.01 -6.41 -8.08
N LEU A 22 3.98 -5.75 -8.68
CA LEU A 22 4.14 -4.29 -8.61
C LEU A 22 3.44 -3.66 -9.80
N VAL A 23 2.59 -2.67 -9.54
CA VAL A 23 1.88 -1.93 -10.57
C VAL A 23 2.13 -0.44 -10.38
N PHE A 24 2.54 0.25 -11.45
CA PHE A 24 2.62 1.70 -11.50
C PHE A 24 1.42 2.22 -12.26
N PHE A 25 0.50 2.84 -11.55
CA PHE A 25 -0.71 3.39 -12.15
C PHE A 25 -0.42 4.72 -12.86
N MET A 26 -1.18 4.99 -13.89
CA MET A 26 -1.11 6.20 -14.69
C MET A 26 -2.46 6.90 -14.68
N ASN A 27 -2.45 8.24 -14.74
CA ASN A 27 -3.63 9.02 -15.01
C ASN A 27 -4.68 9.01 -13.88
N GLU A 28 -4.23 8.92 -12.62
CA GLU A 28 -5.14 8.98 -11.47
C GLU A 28 -5.87 10.33 -11.44
N GLU A 29 -5.14 11.43 -11.49
CA GLU A 29 -5.62 12.82 -11.44
C GLU A 29 -6.62 13.18 -12.57
N ASN A 30 -6.64 12.41 -13.64
CA ASN A 30 -7.55 12.62 -14.79
C ASN A 30 -8.63 11.53 -14.87
N GLY A 31 -9.14 11.07 -13.72
CA GLY A 31 -10.27 10.17 -13.62
C GLY A 31 -9.91 8.70 -13.39
N ASN A 32 -8.76 8.41 -12.80
CA ASN A 32 -8.32 7.08 -12.37
C ASN A 32 -8.42 6.04 -13.51
N LYS A 33 -7.90 6.38 -14.69
CA LYS A 33 -8.00 5.51 -15.87
C LYS A 33 -7.12 4.27 -15.73
N GLY A 34 -5.90 4.43 -15.21
CA GLY A 34 -4.96 3.33 -15.01
C GLY A 34 -5.50 2.26 -14.06
N GLY A 35 -6.04 2.66 -12.91
CA GLY A 35 -6.63 1.74 -11.95
C GLY A 35 -7.84 0.99 -12.50
N LYS A 36 -8.73 1.68 -13.23
CA LYS A 36 -9.90 1.08 -13.87
C LYS A 36 -9.52 0.09 -14.96
N GLU A 37 -8.57 0.46 -15.81
CA GLU A 37 -8.09 -0.39 -16.90
C GLU A 37 -7.40 -1.63 -16.35
N TYR A 38 -6.52 -1.47 -15.37
CA TYR A 38 -5.85 -2.59 -14.71
C TYR A 38 -6.84 -3.57 -14.11
N ALA A 39 -7.84 -3.08 -13.37
CA ALA A 39 -8.83 -3.94 -12.72
C ALA A 39 -9.62 -4.77 -13.76
N SER A 40 -10.03 -4.14 -14.87
CA SER A 40 -10.75 -4.80 -15.95
C SER A 40 -9.87 -5.79 -16.70
N TRP A 41 -8.65 -5.40 -17.03
CA TRP A 41 -7.67 -6.25 -17.70
C TRP A 41 -7.35 -7.49 -16.87
N SER A 42 -7.05 -7.30 -15.58
CA SER A 42 -6.68 -8.38 -14.66
C SER A 42 -7.82 -9.40 -14.51
N ALA A 43 -9.06 -8.92 -14.37
CA ALA A 43 -10.23 -9.79 -14.32
C ALA A 43 -10.42 -10.60 -15.63
N ALA A 44 -10.24 -9.95 -16.78
CA ALA A 44 -10.34 -10.60 -18.09
C ALA A 44 -9.25 -11.66 -18.30
N HIS A 45 -8.09 -11.51 -17.70
CA HIS A 45 -6.99 -12.49 -17.75
C HIS A 45 -7.09 -13.60 -16.70
N GLY A 46 -8.15 -13.62 -15.89
CA GLY A 46 -8.39 -14.67 -14.90
C GLY A 46 -7.50 -14.58 -13.66
N ASP A 47 -6.92 -13.42 -13.38
CA ASP A 47 -6.16 -13.18 -12.15
C ASP A 47 -7.06 -13.37 -10.91
N LYS A 48 -6.44 -13.77 -9.81
CA LYS A 48 -7.11 -13.92 -8.51
C LYS A 48 -6.36 -13.06 -7.48
N HIS A 49 -6.75 -11.80 -7.36
CA HIS A 49 -6.18 -10.95 -6.31
C HIS A 49 -6.74 -11.35 -4.95
N ILE A 50 -5.85 -11.58 -3.98
CA ILE A 50 -6.20 -11.90 -2.59
C ILE A 50 -6.11 -10.69 -1.68
N ALA A 51 -5.25 -9.72 -2.02
CA ALA A 51 -5.13 -8.43 -1.36
C ALA A 51 -4.50 -7.41 -2.32
N ALA A 52 -4.64 -6.12 -2.02
CA ALA A 52 -3.87 -5.07 -2.67
C ALA A 52 -3.41 -4.03 -1.64
N VAL A 53 -2.23 -3.46 -1.88
CA VAL A 53 -1.62 -2.43 -1.02
C VAL A 53 -1.24 -1.24 -1.88
N GLU A 54 -1.61 -0.03 -1.47
CA GLU A 54 -1.28 1.20 -2.18
C GLU A 54 -0.46 2.14 -1.30
N SER A 55 0.49 2.84 -1.91
CA SER A 55 1.27 3.92 -1.31
C SER A 55 1.13 5.16 -2.17
N ASP A 56 0.31 6.12 -1.71
CA ASP A 56 -0.10 7.30 -2.47
C ASP A 56 -0.16 8.59 -1.63
N ARG A 57 0.40 8.59 -0.42
CA ARG A 57 0.30 9.73 0.51
C ARG A 57 1.64 10.38 0.80
N GLY A 58 2.54 10.40 -0.18
CA GLY A 58 3.87 11.01 -0.05
C GLY A 58 4.91 10.12 0.63
N GLY A 59 6.10 10.66 0.76
CA GLY A 59 7.30 9.96 1.26
C GLY A 59 7.65 10.26 2.71
N PHE A 60 6.67 10.54 3.56
CA PHE A 60 6.87 10.87 4.97
C PHE A 60 7.12 9.63 5.83
N ALA A 61 7.53 9.85 7.10
CA ALA A 61 7.78 8.77 8.05
C ALA A 61 6.56 7.82 8.17
N PRO A 62 6.75 6.50 8.15
CA PRO A 62 5.64 5.54 8.24
C PRO A 62 4.95 5.64 9.59
N ARG A 63 3.61 5.47 9.60
CA ARG A 63 2.79 5.41 10.81
C ARG A 63 1.91 4.17 10.89
N GLY A 64 1.69 3.47 9.78
CA GLY A 64 0.91 2.25 9.76
C GLY A 64 0.20 1.97 8.45
N PHE A 65 -0.94 1.30 8.58
CA PHE A 65 -1.76 0.89 7.44
C PHE A 65 -3.24 1.02 7.77
N SER A 66 -4.04 1.40 6.78
CA SER A 66 -5.50 1.35 6.85
C SER A 66 -6.05 0.18 6.02
N CYS A 67 -7.24 -0.30 6.35
CA CYS A 67 -7.91 -1.38 5.62
C CYS A 67 -9.31 -0.96 5.18
N ASP A 68 -9.55 -0.99 3.88
CA ASP A 68 -10.88 -0.96 3.27
C ASP A 68 -11.34 -2.40 3.05
N GLY A 69 -11.88 -2.99 4.09
CA GLY A 69 -12.29 -4.38 4.14
C GLY A 69 -13.45 -4.61 5.12
N ASN A 70 -13.83 -5.86 5.30
CA ASN A 70 -14.79 -6.27 6.32
C ASN A 70 -14.17 -6.27 7.74
N ASN A 71 -14.98 -6.50 8.76
CA ASN A 71 -14.52 -6.44 10.15
C ASN A 71 -13.42 -7.48 10.45
N GLN A 72 -13.49 -8.68 9.87
CA GLN A 72 -12.47 -9.71 10.09
C GLN A 72 -11.11 -9.28 9.49
N GLN A 73 -11.13 -8.67 8.31
CA GLN A 73 -9.94 -8.14 7.64
C GLN A 73 -9.33 -6.95 8.40
N VAL A 74 -10.16 -6.12 9.01
CA VAL A 74 -9.70 -5.02 9.87
C VAL A 74 -9.09 -5.57 11.17
N GLU A 75 -9.73 -6.54 11.82
CA GLU A 75 -9.15 -7.16 13.02
C GLU A 75 -7.85 -7.94 12.70
N PHE A 76 -7.78 -8.57 11.54
CA PHE A 76 -6.53 -9.14 11.06
C PHE A 76 -5.44 -8.07 10.92
N LEU A 77 -5.74 -6.94 10.25
CA LEU A 77 -4.80 -5.82 10.14
C LEU A 77 -4.29 -5.36 11.52
N LYS A 78 -5.20 -5.14 12.48
CA LYS A 78 -4.84 -4.75 13.84
C LYS A 78 -3.93 -5.75 14.53
N SER A 79 -4.14 -7.05 14.29
CA SER A 79 -3.30 -8.11 14.88
C SER A 79 -1.84 -8.04 14.46
N LEU A 80 -1.53 -7.34 13.37
CA LEU A 80 -0.16 -7.16 12.86
C LEU A 80 0.60 -6.03 13.58
N GLU A 81 -0.09 -5.15 14.30
CA GLU A 81 0.52 -4.04 15.04
C GLU A 81 1.63 -4.51 15.98
N LYS A 82 1.43 -5.62 16.68
CA LYS A 82 2.41 -6.22 17.61
C LYS A 82 3.79 -6.51 16.99
N TYR A 83 3.88 -6.67 15.68
CA TYR A 83 5.13 -6.89 14.97
C TYR A 83 5.80 -5.61 14.50
N LEU A 84 5.04 -4.52 14.40
CA LEU A 84 5.46 -3.30 13.73
C LEU A 84 5.51 -2.08 14.67
N SER A 85 4.86 -2.14 15.84
CA SER A 85 4.78 -1.03 16.81
C SER A 85 6.15 -0.55 17.30
N SER A 86 7.12 -1.46 17.44
CA SER A 86 8.51 -1.09 17.82
C SER A 86 9.22 -0.21 16.78
N TYR A 87 8.65 -0.07 15.59
CA TYR A 87 9.14 0.77 14.49
C TYR A 87 8.28 2.02 14.28
N GLU A 88 7.56 2.46 15.33
CA GLU A 88 6.69 3.64 15.32
C GLU A 88 5.46 3.51 14.38
N LEU A 89 5.07 2.29 14.03
CA LEU A 89 3.83 2.03 13.30
C LEU A 89 2.72 1.68 14.29
N HIS A 90 1.78 2.61 14.49
CA HIS A 90 0.70 2.50 15.47
C HIS A 90 -0.70 2.66 14.86
N ILE A 91 -0.80 3.00 13.58
CA ILE A 91 -2.07 3.18 12.88
C ILE A 91 -2.41 1.88 12.16
N PHE A 92 -3.32 1.09 12.75
CA PHE A 92 -3.85 -0.14 12.17
C PHE A 92 -5.37 -0.11 12.33
N GLU A 93 -6.05 0.45 11.34
CA GLU A 93 -7.46 0.79 11.49
C GLU A 93 -8.28 0.58 10.22
N LYS A 94 -9.60 0.58 10.38
CA LYS A 94 -10.50 0.64 9.25
C LYS A 94 -10.36 2.00 8.58
N GLY A 95 -10.14 1.99 7.26
CA GLY A 95 -9.94 3.22 6.50
C GLY A 95 -9.91 2.98 5.01
N TYR A 96 -9.45 3.98 4.29
CA TYR A 96 -9.36 3.95 2.84
C TYR A 96 -8.16 3.12 2.38
N GLY A 97 -8.36 2.26 1.39
CA GLY A 97 -7.31 1.40 0.85
C GLY A 97 -6.42 2.09 -0.19
N GLY A 98 -7.03 2.87 -1.07
CA GLY A 98 -6.33 3.58 -2.16
C GLY A 98 -7.25 3.88 -3.34
N VAL A 99 -6.92 4.91 -4.11
CA VAL A 99 -7.68 5.34 -5.29
C VAL A 99 -7.49 4.38 -6.45
N ASP A 100 -6.24 4.03 -6.73
CA ASP A 100 -5.89 3.24 -7.91
C ASP A 100 -6.26 1.77 -7.76
N ILE A 101 -6.16 1.22 -6.55
CA ILE A 101 -6.58 -0.16 -6.27
C ILE A 101 -8.09 -0.29 -6.00
N GLY A 102 -8.78 0.80 -5.71
CA GLY A 102 -10.23 0.82 -5.45
C GLY A 102 -11.08 0.10 -6.50
N PRO A 103 -10.84 0.28 -7.82
CA PRO A 103 -11.55 -0.42 -8.88
C PRO A 103 -11.51 -1.94 -8.82
N LEU A 104 -10.50 -2.55 -8.16
CA LEU A 104 -10.41 -4.00 -8.01
C LEU A 104 -11.65 -4.60 -7.32
N LYS A 105 -12.28 -3.89 -6.39
CA LYS A 105 -13.48 -4.36 -5.69
C LYS A 105 -14.67 -4.66 -6.60
N LYS A 106 -14.72 -4.06 -7.79
CA LYS A 106 -15.78 -4.34 -8.76
C LYS A 106 -15.68 -5.73 -9.35
N HIS A 107 -14.47 -6.26 -9.45
CA HIS A 107 -14.17 -7.53 -10.09
C HIS A 107 -13.81 -8.63 -9.09
N PHE A 108 -13.18 -8.27 -7.98
CA PHE A 108 -12.71 -9.20 -6.96
C PHE A 108 -13.47 -8.96 -5.65
N LYS A 109 -14.62 -9.61 -5.51
CA LYS A 109 -15.51 -9.44 -4.35
C LYS A 109 -14.82 -9.88 -3.06
N GLY A 110 -14.89 -9.02 -2.04
CA GLY A 110 -14.35 -9.33 -0.72
C GLY A 110 -12.85 -9.16 -0.57
N ILE A 111 -12.15 -8.68 -1.61
CA ILE A 111 -10.72 -8.37 -1.52
C ILE A 111 -10.47 -7.24 -0.49
N PRO A 112 -9.56 -7.41 0.49
CA PRO A 112 -9.12 -6.32 1.32
C PRO A 112 -8.18 -5.39 0.53
N LEU A 113 -8.39 -4.09 0.67
CA LEU A 113 -7.49 -3.08 0.13
C LEU A 113 -6.81 -2.37 1.31
N PHE A 114 -5.49 -2.29 1.27
CA PHE A 114 -4.71 -1.67 2.32
C PHE A 114 -4.04 -0.40 1.80
N GLY A 115 -4.16 0.68 2.58
CA GLY A 115 -3.46 1.94 2.31
C GLY A 115 -2.28 2.10 3.24
N PHE A 116 -1.10 2.40 2.70
CA PHE A 116 0.03 2.83 3.52
C PHE A 116 -0.27 4.21 4.12
N VAL A 117 -0.06 4.35 5.44
CA VAL A 117 -0.32 5.60 6.17
C VAL A 117 1.02 6.17 6.66
N PRO A 118 1.56 7.18 5.99
CA PRO A 118 2.68 7.95 6.50
C PRO A 118 2.21 9.04 7.47
N ASP A 119 3.14 9.82 8.00
CA ASP A 119 2.86 10.99 8.82
C ASP A 119 2.04 12.01 8.03
N SER A 120 0.75 12.14 8.38
CA SER A 120 -0.20 12.95 7.64
C SER A 120 -0.17 14.44 8.00
N GLN A 121 0.55 14.85 9.05
CA GLN A 121 0.56 16.25 9.51
C GLN A 121 1.18 17.19 8.47
N ARG A 122 2.15 16.68 7.71
CA ARG A 122 2.86 17.44 6.68
C ARG A 122 2.26 17.28 5.28
N TYR A 123 1.30 16.40 5.10
CA TYR A 123 0.76 16.05 3.79
C TYR A 123 0.25 17.28 3.01
N PHE A 124 -0.57 18.11 3.65
CA PHE A 124 -1.15 19.30 3.02
C PHE A 124 -0.18 20.47 2.84
N ASP A 125 1.01 20.41 3.40
CA ASP A 125 2.07 21.41 3.13
C ASP A 125 2.65 21.23 1.71
N PHE A 126 2.48 20.04 1.13
CA PHE A 126 3.05 19.64 -0.16
C PHE A 126 2.00 19.28 -1.19
N HIS A 127 0.97 18.52 -0.79
CA HIS A 127 -0.06 17.98 -1.69
C HIS A 127 -0.68 19.06 -2.57
N HIS A 128 -0.60 18.86 -3.90
CA HIS A 128 -1.10 19.77 -4.93
C HIS A 128 -0.59 21.22 -4.79
N SER A 129 0.62 21.41 -4.31
CA SER A 129 1.23 22.72 -4.10
C SER A 129 2.55 22.87 -4.87
N PRO A 130 3.04 24.11 -5.07
CA PRO A 130 4.36 24.34 -5.65
C PRO A 130 5.52 23.74 -4.83
N ASN A 131 5.26 23.35 -3.59
CA ASN A 131 6.26 22.72 -2.73
C ASN A 131 6.35 21.20 -2.93
N ASP A 132 5.49 20.61 -3.75
CA ASP A 132 5.56 19.19 -4.10
C ASP A 132 6.64 18.96 -5.15
N VAL A 133 7.88 19.04 -4.69
CA VAL A 133 9.08 18.88 -5.49
C VAL A 133 9.99 17.82 -4.88
N PHE A 134 10.81 17.18 -5.70
CA PHE A 134 11.68 16.09 -5.29
C PHE A 134 12.62 16.47 -4.14
N GLU A 135 13.11 17.70 -4.10
CA GLU A 135 14.02 18.22 -3.08
C GLU A 135 13.43 18.21 -1.67
N ASN A 136 12.11 18.18 -1.54
CA ASN A 136 11.39 18.09 -0.27
C ASN A 136 11.18 16.66 0.22
N VAL A 137 11.53 15.65 -0.58
CA VAL A 137 11.46 14.24 -0.17
C VAL A 137 12.62 13.90 0.74
N ASN A 138 12.32 13.54 1.99
CA ASN A 138 13.33 13.07 2.93
C ASN A 138 13.72 11.62 2.59
N LYS A 139 14.96 11.40 2.21
CA LYS A 139 15.48 10.08 1.84
C LYS A 139 15.27 9.04 2.94
N ARG A 140 15.55 9.40 4.21
CA ARG A 140 15.42 8.47 5.33
C ARG A 140 13.98 8.07 5.59
N GLU A 141 13.04 9.02 5.53
CA GLU A 141 11.60 8.75 5.68
C GLU A 141 11.10 7.83 4.55
N LEU A 142 11.52 8.09 3.32
CA LEU A 142 11.18 7.26 2.16
C LEU A 142 11.71 5.83 2.30
N GLU A 143 12.94 5.65 2.77
CA GLU A 143 13.54 4.33 3.03
C GLU A 143 12.81 3.58 4.14
N LEU A 144 12.42 4.26 5.22
CA LEU A 144 11.62 3.68 6.30
C LEU A 144 10.23 3.25 5.82
N GLY A 145 9.59 4.06 4.98
CA GLY A 145 8.32 3.70 4.34
C GLY A 145 8.43 2.44 3.47
N ALA A 146 9.49 2.33 2.68
CA ALA A 146 9.74 1.13 1.88
C ALA A 146 9.98 -0.11 2.75
N ALA A 147 10.71 0.02 3.86
CA ALA A 147 10.93 -1.06 4.81
C ALA A 147 9.63 -1.47 5.51
N ALA A 148 8.79 -0.51 5.90
CA ALA A 148 7.48 -0.77 6.49
C ALA A 148 6.57 -1.55 5.53
N ILE A 149 6.50 -1.14 4.26
CA ILE A 149 5.72 -1.83 3.22
C ILE A 149 6.27 -3.23 2.96
N ALA A 150 7.60 -3.41 2.88
CA ALA A 150 8.20 -4.74 2.73
C ALA A 150 7.82 -5.68 3.88
N SER A 151 7.90 -5.19 5.13
CA SER A 151 7.52 -5.95 6.32
C SER A 151 6.03 -6.29 6.31
N PHE A 152 5.19 -5.34 5.92
CA PHE A 152 3.74 -5.54 5.83
C PHE A 152 3.38 -6.58 4.76
N ILE A 153 3.97 -6.50 3.57
CA ILE A 153 3.77 -7.48 2.48
C ILE A 153 4.21 -8.86 2.94
N TYR A 154 5.36 -8.98 3.61
CA TYR A 154 5.82 -10.25 4.18
C TYR A 154 4.80 -10.84 5.16
N LEU A 155 4.28 -10.02 6.09
CA LEU A 155 3.28 -10.47 7.06
C LEU A 155 1.95 -10.85 6.38
N LEU A 156 1.52 -10.11 5.35
CA LEU A 156 0.34 -10.47 4.56
C LEU A 156 0.51 -11.83 3.89
N ASP A 157 1.61 -12.01 3.18
CA ASP A 157 1.87 -13.22 2.39
C ASP A 157 1.94 -14.50 3.25
N LEU A 158 2.37 -14.37 4.51
CA LEU A 158 2.42 -15.49 5.45
C LEU A 158 1.07 -15.84 6.08
N ASN A 159 0.08 -14.93 6.03
CA ASN A 159 -1.16 -15.07 6.80
C ASN A 159 -2.43 -15.06 5.95
N LEU A 160 -2.33 -14.83 4.65
CA LEU A 160 -3.43 -14.94 3.69
C LEU A 160 -3.40 -16.29 2.97
#